data_3f14c82935877e6a933a148b43522cf8
#
_entry.id   3f14c82935877e6a933a148b43522cf8
#
_cell.length_a   1.000
_cell.length_b   1.000
_cell.length_c   1.000
_cell.angle_alpha   90.00
_cell.angle_beta   90.00
_cell.angle_gamma   90.00
#
_symmetry.space_group_name_H-M   'P 1'
#
loop_
_entity.id
_entity.type
_entity.pdbx_description
1 polymer ?
#
loop_
_entity_poly.entity_id
_entity_poly.type
_entity_poly.pdbx_seq_one_letter_code
_entity_poly.pdbx_strand_id
1 'polypeptide(L)'
;SAAGGDYEIEQSLRFDTARTTYLQRTPSAVGNRKTFTISTWVKRSNLTSSTDVSLFSAYGSGDDSGYWGLRFRRDANVDCLAVGLWSVDQRNTTAVFRAPSDWYHIVCAVDTTQSTATNRTKLYVNGVQITSFATENNVSQNTDLAVNNTVSHGIGLDIVPTKRFFFGGYQAEFNLIDG
;
A
#
# COMPACT_ATOMS: atom_id res chain seq x y z
N SER A 1 -8.23 0.35 -35.11
CA SER A 1 -8.48 0.53 -33.68
C SER A 1 -8.70 -0.85 -33.08
N ALA A 2 -7.71 -1.35 -32.35
CA ALA A 2 -7.94 -2.52 -31.51
C ALA A 2 -8.93 -2.07 -30.42
N ALA A 3 -10.14 -2.66 -30.41
CA ALA A 3 -11.02 -2.59 -29.29
C ALA A 3 -10.29 -3.30 -28.12
N GLY A 4 -9.71 -2.53 -27.23
CA GLY A 4 -9.28 -3.06 -25.96
C GLY A 4 -10.55 -3.50 -25.26
N GLY A 5 -10.72 -4.82 -25.06
CA GLY A 5 -11.79 -5.32 -24.22
C GLY A 5 -11.70 -4.66 -22.86
N ASP A 6 -12.83 -4.21 -22.32
CA ASP A 6 -12.88 -3.68 -20.97
C ASP A 6 -12.29 -4.72 -20.02
N TYR A 7 -11.32 -4.29 -19.20
CA TYR A 7 -10.73 -5.18 -18.20
C TYR A 7 -11.77 -5.47 -17.15
N GLU A 8 -12.12 -6.75 -16.98
CA GLU A 8 -13.13 -7.21 -16.03
C GLU A 8 -12.49 -7.87 -14.82
N ILE A 9 -12.90 -7.46 -13.63
CA ILE A 9 -12.49 -8.08 -12.37
C ILE A 9 -13.50 -9.19 -12.04
N GLU A 10 -13.14 -10.43 -12.33
CA GLU A 10 -14.04 -11.58 -12.12
C GLU A 10 -14.22 -11.94 -10.64
N GLN A 11 -13.24 -11.71 -9.80
CA GLN A 11 -13.26 -12.08 -8.38
C GLN A 11 -12.61 -11.01 -7.51
N SER A 12 -13.19 -10.80 -6.32
CA SER A 12 -12.64 -9.91 -5.31
C SER A 12 -12.86 -10.44 -3.91
N LEU A 13 -11.98 -10.09 -2.99
CA LEU A 13 -12.14 -10.35 -1.56
C LEU A 13 -12.80 -9.15 -0.89
N ARG A 14 -13.85 -9.41 -0.12
CA ARG A 14 -14.49 -8.41 0.73
C ARG A 14 -13.78 -8.33 2.08
N PHE A 15 -13.39 -7.13 2.46
CA PHE A 15 -12.88 -6.81 3.79
C PHE A 15 -13.95 -6.03 4.57
N ASP A 16 -14.14 -6.40 5.83
CA ASP A 16 -15.14 -5.82 6.72
C ASP A 16 -14.47 -5.31 7.99
N THR A 17 -14.53 -3.99 8.20
CA THR A 17 -13.92 -3.34 9.38
C THR A 17 -14.57 -3.78 10.68
N ALA A 18 -15.89 -4.03 10.71
CA ALA A 18 -16.60 -4.46 11.91
C ALA A 18 -16.23 -5.89 12.32
N ARG A 19 -15.85 -6.73 11.35
CA ARG A 19 -15.40 -8.10 11.58
C ARG A 19 -13.89 -8.24 11.60
N THR A 20 -13.15 -7.17 11.42
CA THR A 20 -11.68 -7.15 11.40
C THR A 20 -11.08 -8.21 10.46
N THR A 21 -11.63 -8.31 9.23
CA THR A 21 -11.18 -9.30 8.26
C THR A 21 -9.88 -8.85 7.59
N TYR A 22 -8.97 -9.78 7.42
CA TYR A 22 -7.66 -9.56 6.80
C TYR A 22 -7.04 -10.88 6.30
N LEU A 23 -6.02 -10.78 5.46
CA LEU A 23 -5.13 -11.89 5.14
C LEU A 23 -3.74 -11.65 5.75
N GLN A 24 -3.08 -12.71 6.17
CA GLN A 24 -1.74 -12.65 6.76
C GLN A 24 -0.86 -13.78 6.23
N ARG A 25 0.40 -13.45 6.00
CA ARG A 25 1.45 -14.41 5.64
C ARG A 25 2.78 -13.97 6.25
N THR A 26 3.61 -14.92 6.63
CA THR A 26 5.03 -14.70 6.91
C THR A 26 5.83 -15.47 5.86
N PRO A 27 6.66 -14.80 5.03
CA PRO A 27 7.54 -15.48 4.08
C PRO A 27 8.51 -16.42 4.81
N SER A 28 8.78 -17.59 4.22
CA SER A 28 9.70 -18.58 4.79
C SER A 28 11.18 -18.26 4.53
N ALA A 29 11.45 -17.41 3.55
CA ALA A 29 12.79 -16.95 3.20
C ALA A 29 12.77 -15.46 2.88
N VAL A 30 13.92 -14.80 3.01
CA VAL A 30 14.10 -13.40 2.65
C VAL A 30 14.16 -13.29 1.13
N GLY A 31 13.34 -12.41 0.56
CA GLY A 31 13.39 -12.00 -0.84
C GLY A 31 14.12 -10.66 -1.02
N ASN A 32 13.82 -9.97 -2.11
CA ASN A 32 14.43 -8.66 -2.37
C ASN A 32 13.74 -7.58 -1.54
N ARG A 33 14.42 -7.10 -0.51
CA ARG A 33 13.93 -6.08 0.40
C ARG A 33 14.14 -4.65 -0.12
N LYS A 34 14.90 -4.48 -1.20
CA LYS A 34 15.25 -3.18 -1.80
C LYS A 34 14.41 -2.86 -3.02
N THR A 35 13.99 -3.88 -3.75
CA THR A 35 13.24 -3.74 -5.00
C THR A 35 12.02 -4.66 -4.95
N PHE A 36 10.83 -4.06 -5.06
CA PHE A 36 9.57 -4.81 -5.15
C PHE A 36 8.46 -3.92 -5.71
N THR A 37 7.40 -4.56 -6.19
CA THR A 37 6.20 -3.87 -6.65
C THR A 37 4.97 -4.48 -6.02
N ILE A 38 4.07 -3.63 -5.51
CA ILE A 38 2.74 -4.03 -5.07
C ILE A 38 1.73 -3.50 -6.08
N SER A 39 0.84 -4.37 -6.55
CA SER A 39 -0.26 -4.03 -7.43
C SER A 39 -1.56 -4.61 -6.88
N THR A 40 -2.61 -3.82 -6.85
CA THR A 40 -3.94 -4.28 -6.41
C THR A 40 -5.05 -3.40 -6.93
N TRP A 41 -6.21 -4.01 -7.23
CA TRP A 41 -7.45 -3.28 -7.43
C TRP A 41 -8.15 -3.07 -6.09
N VAL A 42 -8.65 -1.88 -5.86
CA VAL A 42 -9.27 -1.47 -4.60
C VAL A 42 -10.59 -0.76 -4.86
N LYS A 43 -11.66 -1.21 -4.18
CA LYS A 43 -12.93 -0.49 -4.11
C LYS A 43 -13.26 -0.24 -2.64
N ARG A 44 -13.40 1.01 -2.26
CA ARG A 44 -13.66 1.40 -0.87
C ARG A 44 -15.15 1.33 -0.57
N SER A 45 -15.54 0.80 0.57
CA SER A 45 -16.95 0.77 1.01
C SER A 45 -17.23 1.74 2.16
N ASN A 46 -16.21 2.15 2.91
CA ASN A 46 -16.37 3.03 4.07
C ASN A 46 -15.42 4.23 3.98
N LEU A 47 -16.01 5.43 3.90
CA LEU A 47 -15.30 6.71 3.91
C LEU A 47 -15.50 7.46 5.23
N THR A 48 -16.22 6.90 6.20
CA THR A 48 -16.54 7.54 7.47
C THR A 48 -15.59 7.17 8.60
N SER A 49 -14.58 6.33 8.34
CA SER A 49 -13.56 6.00 9.34
C SER A 49 -12.87 7.26 9.83
N SER A 50 -12.67 7.38 11.13
CA SER A 50 -11.88 8.44 11.76
C SER A 50 -10.38 8.12 11.80
N THR A 51 -9.99 6.92 11.38
CA THR A 51 -8.61 6.43 11.39
C THR A 51 -8.16 6.04 9.99
N ASP A 52 -6.86 5.93 9.79
CA ASP A 52 -6.27 5.38 8.58
C ASP A 52 -6.88 4.01 8.24
N VAL A 53 -6.84 3.63 6.98
CA VAL A 53 -7.24 2.29 6.51
C VAL A 53 -6.13 1.70 5.65
N SER A 54 -5.59 0.56 6.07
CA SER A 54 -4.42 -0.04 5.46
C SER A 54 -4.79 -1.04 4.37
N LEU A 55 -4.15 -0.93 3.23
CA LEU A 55 -4.28 -1.89 2.12
C LEU A 55 -3.31 -3.06 2.28
N PHE A 56 -2.09 -2.74 2.66
CA PHE A 56 -1.03 -3.71 2.88
C PHE A 56 -0.01 -3.16 3.87
N SER A 57 0.55 -4.03 4.70
CA SER A 57 1.67 -3.69 5.56
C SER A 57 2.57 -4.90 5.84
N ALA A 58 3.82 -4.64 6.21
CA ALA A 58 4.79 -5.60 6.71
C ALA A 58 5.36 -5.09 8.03
N TYR A 59 5.49 -5.98 9.03
CA TYR A 59 5.95 -5.62 10.37
C TYR A 59 6.83 -6.70 10.99
N GLY A 60 8.03 -6.30 11.40
CA GLY A 60 8.96 -7.09 12.21
C GLY A 60 9.37 -6.38 13.49
N SER A 61 9.48 -5.05 13.46
CA SER A 61 9.86 -4.21 14.60
C SER A 61 9.33 -2.79 14.46
N GLY A 62 9.28 -2.05 15.57
CA GLY A 62 8.81 -0.67 15.62
C GLY A 62 9.89 0.34 15.22
N ASP A 63 10.56 0.12 14.12
CA ASP A 63 11.53 1.02 13.51
C ASP A 63 11.32 1.09 11.98
N ASP A 64 11.98 2.04 11.32
CA ASP A 64 11.77 2.31 9.90
C ASP A 64 12.27 1.19 8.97
N SER A 65 13.14 0.32 9.43
CA SER A 65 13.58 -0.87 8.68
C SER A 65 12.66 -2.07 8.91
N GLY A 66 11.93 -2.07 10.02
CA GLY A 66 11.04 -3.15 10.46
C GLY A 66 9.56 -2.95 10.13
N TYR A 67 9.18 -1.80 9.58
CA TYR A 67 7.80 -1.53 9.15
C TYR A 67 7.73 -0.90 7.77
N TRP A 68 6.74 -1.29 7.00
CA TRP A 68 6.34 -0.66 5.75
C TRP A 68 4.82 -0.79 5.55
N GLY A 69 4.16 0.29 5.08
CA GLY A 69 2.71 0.29 4.90
C GLY A 69 2.23 1.12 3.72
N LEU A 70 1.21 0.61 3.03
CA LEU A 70 0.42 1.27 1.99
C LEU A 70 -1.01 1.45 2.51
N ARG A 71 -1.50 2.69 2.58
CA ARG A 71 -2.76 3.01 3.24
C ARG A 71 -3.45 4.24 2.69
N PHE A 72 -4.73 4.40 2.98
CA PHE A 72 -5.41 5.69 2.88
C PHE A 72 -5.32 6.39 4.23
N ARG A 73 -4.80 7.62 4.23
CA ARG A 73 -4.67 8.46 5.42
C ARG A 73 -5.95 9.24 5.71
N ARG A 74 -6.20 9.49 7.01
CA ARG A 74 -7.38 10.21 7.50
C ARG A 74 -7.08 11.45 8.32
N ASP A 75 -5.86 11.59 8.83
CA ASP A 75 -5.50 12.64 9.78
C ASP A 75 -5.08 13.97 9.13
N ALA A 76 -4.17 13.97 8.16
CA ALA A 76 -3.60 15.20 7.63
C ALA A 76 -4.20 15.63 6.27
N ASN A 77 -4.41 14.69 5.36
CA ASN A 77 -5.03 14.93 4.06
C ASN A 77 -6.03 13.79 3.81
N VAL A 78 -7.25 14.03 4.24
CA VAL A 78 -8.32 13.02 4.33
C VAL A 78 -8.50 12.25 3.04
N ASP A 79 -8.33 10.91 3.09
CA ASP A 79 -8.44 9.96 2.00
C ASP A 79 -7.35 10.06 0.92
N CYS A 80 -6.20 10.64 1.23
CA CYS A 80 -5.03 10.54 0.36
C CYS A 80 -4.43 9.12 0.40
N LEU A 81 -3.76 8.73 -0.68
CA LEU A 81 -2.96 7.49 -0.71
C LEU A 81 -1.59 7.77 -0.12
N ALA A 82 -1.15 6.92 0.81
CA ALA A 82 0.08 7.09 1.53
C ALA A 82 0.94 5.83 1.55
N VAL A 83 2.25 6.03 1.49
CA VAL A 83 3.28 5.02 1.78
C VAL A 83 4.10 5.50 2.95
N GLY A 84 4.30 4.66 3.96
CA GLY A 84 5.03 5.06 5.15
C GLY A 84 5.91 3.96 5.73
N LEU A 85 6.93 4.42 6.46
CA LEU A 85 7.70 3.66 7.42
C LEU A 85 7.11 3.85 8.81
N TRP A 86 7.76 3.30 9.84
CA TRP A 86 7.27 3.38 11.21
C TRP A 86 7.12 4.81 11.72
N SER A 87 8.13 5.63 11.55
CA SER A 87 8.19 6.99 12.08
C SER A 87 7.87 8.08 11.06
N VAL A 88 7.88 7.75 9.75
CA VAL A 88 7.79 8.75 8.69
C VAL A 88 6.97 8.28 7.50
N ASP A 89 6.06 9.14 7.02
CA ASP A 89 5.44 8.94 5.71
C ASP A 89 6.42 9.31 4.61
N GLN A 90 6.59 8.40 3.67
CA GLN A 90 7.43 8.62 2.48
C GLN A 90 6.68 9.42 1.42
N ARG A 91 5.41 9.09 1.22
CA ARG A 91 4.53 9.73 0.23
C ARG A 91 3.15 9.90 0.82
N ASN A 92 2.62 11.11 0.75
CA ASN A 92 1.19 11.40 0.92
C ASN A 92 0.74 12.16 -0.32
N THR A 93 -0.18 11.59 -1.09
CA THR A 93 -0.65 12.24 -2.33
C THR A 93 -1.44 13.51 -2.03
N THR A 94 -1.39 14.51 -2.92
CA THR A 94 -2.33 15.64 -2.87
C THR A 94 -3.72 15.21 -3.35
N ALA A 95 -3.77 14.25 -4.26
CA ALA A 95 -5.03 13.64 -4.71
C ALA A 95 -5.69 12.84 -3.59
N VAL A 96 -7.02 12.86 -3.57
CA VAL A 96 -7.87 12.12 -2.62
C VAL A 96 -8.76 11.13 -3.36
N PHE A 97 -9.06 10.00 -2.70
CA PHE A 97 -9.73 8.85 -3.32
C PHE A 97 -11.02 8.54 -2.54
N ARG A 98 -12.11 9.24 -2.90
CA ARG A 98 -13.38 9.25 -2.15
C ARG A 98 -14.57 8.65 -2.90
N ALA A 99 -14.38 8.04 -4.05
CA ALA A 99 -15.46 7.42 -4.80
C ALA A 99 -15.66 5.96 -4.34
N PRO A 100 -16.73 5.64 -3.58
CA PRO A 100 -16.95 4.26 -3.10
C PRO A 100 -17.53 3.35 -4.20
N SER A 101 -18.02 3.93 -5.30
CA SER A 101 -18.50 3.19 -6.46
C SER A 101 -17.37 2.69 -7.37
N ASP A 102 -16.20 3.34 -7.31
CA ASP A 102 -15.16 3.16 -8.31
C ASP A 102 -14.09 2.18 -7.83
N TRP A 103 -13.53 1.45 -8.79
CA TRP A 103 -12.31 0.69 -8.61
C TRP A 103 -11.10 1.57 -8.91
N TYR A 104 -10.11 1.48 -8.05
CA TYR A 104 -8.79 2.09 -8.24
C TYR A 104 -7.76 0.97 -8.44
N HIS A 105 -7.06 0.98 -9.56
CA HIS A 105 -5.86 0.17 -9.73
C HIS A 105 -4.68 0.92 -9.12
N ILE A 106 -4.15 0.42 -8.03
CA ILE A 106 -3.04 1.03 -7.29
C ILE A 106 -1.78 0.21 -7.51
N VAL A 107 -0.72 0.87 -7.94
CA VAL A 107 0.61 0.27 -8.05
C VAL A 107 1.60 1.10 -7.25
N CYS A 108 2.36 0.45 -6.38
CA CYS A 108 3.49 1.03 -5.66
C CYS A 108 4.76 0.29 -6.06
N ALA A 109 5.62 0.97 -6.81
CA ALA A 109 6.93 0.45 -7.20
C ALA A 109 8.02 1.05 -6.30
N VAL A 110 8.79 0.19 -5.66
CA VAL A 110 9.88 0.55 -4.76
C VAL A 110 11.19 0.01 -5.30
N ASP A 111 12.20 0.88 -5.37
CA ASP A 111 13.57 0.52 -5.68
C ASP A 111 14.53 1.44 -4.92
N THR A 112 14.95 1.01 -3.73
CA THR A 112 15.84 1.81 -2.87
C THR A 112 17.27 1.91 -3.43
N THR A 113 17.63 1.15 -4.47
CA THR A 113 18.96 1.19 -5.08
C THR A 113 19.17 2.41 -5.98
N GLN A 114 18.08 3.09 -6.36
CA GLN A 114 18.11 4.25 -7.23
C GLN A 114 18.98 5.37 -6.65
N SER A 115 19.89 5.91 -7.46
CA SER A 115 20.72 7.06 -7.08
C SER A 115 19.87 8.32 -6.85
N THR A 116 18.88 8.55 -7.72
CA THR A 116 17.92 9.66 -7.58
C THR A 116 16.88 9.29 -6.53
N ALA A 117 16.85 10.05 -5.42
CA ALA A 117 16.04 9.75 -4.25
C ALA A 117 14.52 9.68 -4.57
N THR A 118 14.02 10.57 -5.42
CA THR A 118 12.60 10.62 -5.82
C THR A 118 12.17 9.40 -6.64
N ASN A 119 13.11 8.67 -7.24
CA ASN A 119 12.83 7.44 -7.99
C ASN A 119 12.71 6.18 -7.13
N ARG A 120 13.01 6.28 -5.81
CA ARG A 120 13.01 5.10 -4.92
C ARG A 120 11.61 4.59 -4.57
N THR A 121 10.59 5.47 -4.64
CA THR A 121 9.19 5.09 -4.38
C THR A 121 8.30 5.82 -5.37
N LYS A 122 7.60 5.08 -6.22
CA LYS A 122 6.67 5.60 -7.23
C LYS A 122 5.28 5.03 -6.99
N LEU A 123 4.28 5.89 -7.10
CA LEU A 123 2.88 5.51 -7.00
C LEU A 123 2.17 5.74 -8.33
N TYR A 124 1.30 4.81 -8.68
CA TYR A 124 0.43 4.93 -9.86
C TYR A 124 -1.00 4.62 -9.43
N VAL A 125 -1.94 5.35 -9.99
CA VAL A 125 -3.37 5.07 -9.85
C VAL A 125 -4.01 5.05 -11.24
N ASN A 126 -4.71 3.96 -11.56
CA ASN A 126 -5.34 3.75 -12.87
C ASN A 126 -4.36 3.95 -14.05
N GLY A 127 -3.13 3.45 -13.90
CA GLY A 127 -2.08 3.54 -14.91
C GLY A 127 -1.37 4.90 -15.00
N VAL A 128 -1.78 5.90 -14.22
CA VAL A 128 -1.18 7.24 -14.24
C VAL A 128 -0.25 7.41 -13.03
N GLN A 129 1.00 7.81 -13.28
CA GLN A 129 1.95 8.10 -12.20
C GLN A 129 1.50 9.34 -11.40
N ILE A 130 1.47 9.20 -10.08
CA ILE A 130 1.28 10.33 -9.17
C ILE A 130 2.61 11.07 -9.04
N THR A 131 2.59 12.36 -9.28
CA THR A 131 3.77 13.25 -9.21
C THR A 131 3.59 14.41 -8.23
N SER A 132 2.38 14.58 -7.68
CA SER A 132 2.07 15.63 -6.71
C SER A 132 1.83 15.03 -5.32
N PHE A 133 2.67 15.43 -4.37
CA PHE A 133 2.65 14.94 -3.00
C PHE A 133 2.55 16.10 -2.01
N ALA A 134 1.72 15.94 -0.98
CA ALA A 134 1.68 16.82 0.18
C ALA A 134 2.84 16.53 1.14
N THR A 135 3.32 15.27 1.16
CA THR A 135 4.52 14.85 1.86
C THR A 135 5.37 14.02 0.91
N GLU A 136 6.65 14.36 0.81
CA GLU A 136 7.62 13.61 0.04
C GLU A 136 8.93 13.48 0.84
N ASN A 137 9.10 12.33 1.51
CA ASN A 137 10.32 11.95 2.18
C ASN A 137 10.91 10.72 1.47
N ASN A 138 12.21 10.70 1.30
CA ASN A 138 12.87 9.62 0.58
C ASN A 138 13.69 8.77 1.54
N VAL A 139 13.54 7.45 1.45
CA VAL A 139 14.44 6.51 2.15
C VAL A 139 15.87 6.70 1.67
N SER A 140 16.82 6.36 2.51
CA SER A 140 18.24 6.33 2.13
C SER A 140 18.47 5.30 1.02
N GLN A 141 19.48 5.55 0.21
CA GLN A 141 19.85 4.59 -0.83
C GLN A 141 20.28 3.25 -0.23
N ASN A 142 19.89 2.17 -0.89
CA ASN A 142 20.15 0.78 -0.49
C ASN A 142 19.54 0.35 0.85
N THR A 143 18.51 1.06 1.36
CA THR A 143 17.78 0.65 2.56
C THR A 143 17.07 -0.69 2.32
N ASP A 144 17.25 -1.63 3.22
CA ASP A 144 16.45 -2.86 3.31
C ASP A 144 15.14 -2.55 4.05
N LEU A 145 14.00 -2.79 3.40
CA LEU A 145 12.68 -2.54 3.97
C LEU A 145 12.08 -3.82 4.61
N ALA A 146 10.95 -3.68 5.30
CA ALA A 146 10.26 -4.81 5.93
C ALA A 146 9.63 -5.78 4.93
N VAL A 147 9.25 -5.30 3.75
CA VAL A 147 8.64 -6.12 2.68
C VAL A 147 9.66 -7.15 2.17
N ASN A 148 9.20 -8.34 1.86
CA ASN A 148 10.01 -9.51 1.45
C ASN A 148 10.99 -10.02 2.52
N ASN A 149 10.89 -9.55 3.76
CA ASN A 149 11.60 -10.12 4.89
C ASN A 149 10.77 -11.28 5.51
N THR A 150 11.40 -12.10 6.35
CA THR A 150 10.76 -13.20 7.11
C THR A 150 9.96 -12.66 8.31
N VAL A 151 9.12 -11.65 8.08
CA VAL A 151 8.26 -11.00 9.06
C VAL A 151 6.81 -11.05 8.61
N SER A 152 5.87 -10.71 9.50
CA SER A 152 4.45 -10.75 9.15
C SER A 152 4.10 -9.71 8.09
N HIS A 153 3.40 -10.16 7.04
CA HIS A 153 2.79 -9.33 6.00
C HIS A 153 1.27 -9.44 6.11
N GLY A 154 0.57 -8.34 6.01
CA GLY A 154 -0.88 -8.28 6.11
C GLY A 154 -1.53 -7.54 4.94
N ILE A 155 -2.66 -8.07 4.42
CA ILE A 155 -3.51 -7.43 3.44
C ILE A 155 -4.81 -7.02 4.12
N GLY A 156 -5.22 -5.77 3.96
CA GLY A 156 -6.43 -5.24 4.55
C GLY A 156 -6.29 -4.80 6.02
N LEU A 157 -5.07 -4.65 6.52
CA LEU A 157 -4.82 -4.14 7.87
C LEU A 157 -3.42 -3.57 8.01
N ASP A 158 -3.18 -2.86 9.12
CA ASP A 158 -1.85 -2.57 9.63
C ASP A 158 -1.42 -3.69 10.61
N ILE A 159 -0.44 -4.51 10.19
CA ILE A 159 -0.04 -5.81 10.82
C ILE A 159 0.89 -5.62 12.04
N VAL A 160 0.81 -4.51 12.75
CA VAL A 160 1.55 -4.27 14.00
C VAL A 160 1.04 -5.17 15.14
N PRO A 161 1.74 -5.30 16.29
CA PRO A 161 1.32 -6.18 17.39
C PRO A 161 -0.13 -5.98 17.82
N THR A 162 -0.57 -4.73 17.96
CA THR A 162 -1.99 -4.40 18.10
C THR A 162 -2.55 -4.08 16.73
N LYS A 163 -3.04 -5.11 16.03
CA LYS A 163 -3.62 -4.98 14.69
C LYS A 163 -4.63 -3.84 14.62
N ARG A 164 -4.50 -2.98 13.60
CA ARG A 164 -5.29 -1.73 13.49
C ARG A 164 -5.54 -1.35 12.02
N PHE A 165 -6.25 -0.25 11.81
CA PHE A 165 -6.47 0.34 10.47
C PHE A 165 -7.05 -0.63 9.46
N PHE A 166 -7.99 -1.47 9.90
CA PHE A 166 -8.63 -2.47 9.05
C PHE A 166 -9.31 -1.81 7.84
N PHE A 167 -9.07 -2.38 6.67
CA PHE A 167 -9.69 -1.95 5.43
C PHE A 167 -11.16 -2.36 5.39
N GLY A 168 -12.00 -1.49 4.81
CA GLY A 168 -13.40 -1.78 4.51
C GLY A 168 -13.66 -1.58 3.03
N GLY A 169 -14.03 -2.65 2.34
CA GLY A 169 -14.25 -2.63 0.90
C GLY A 169 -13.85 -3.93 0.22
N TYR A 170 -13.37 -3.82 -1.01
CA TYR A 170 -12.96 -4.95 -1.82
C TYR A 170 -11.55 -4.75 -2.33
N GLN A 171 -10.77 -5.82 -2.34
CA GLN A 171 -9.48 -5.89 -3.03
C GLN A 171 -9.50 -7.06 -4.01
N ALA A 172 -8.93 -6.87 -5.17
CA ALA A 172 -8.79 -7.89 -6.20
C ALA A 172 -7.37 -7.86 -6.77
N GLU A 173 -6.93 -9.02 -7.26
CA GLU A 173 -5.64 -9.15 -7.96
C GLU A 173 -4.47 -8.53 -7.19
N PHE A 174 -4.41 -8.84 -5.90
CA PHE A 174 -3.27 -8.42 -5.09
C PHE A 174 -2.02 -9.20 -5.52
N ASN A 175 -1.03 -8.48 -6.01
CA ASN A 175 0.26 -9.02 -6.43
C ASN A 175 1.36 -8.32 -5.64
N LEU A 176 2.25 -9.10 -5.05
CA LEU A 176 3.55 -8.66 -4.53
C LEU A 176 4.62 -9.30 -5.40
N ILE A 177 5.31 -8.48 -6.18
CA ILE A 177 6.35 -8.88 -7.12
C ILE A 177 7.69 -8.63 -6.44
N ASP A 178 8.50 -9.68 -6.35
CA ASP A 178 9.80 -9.69 -5.71
C ASP A 178 10.90 -9.40 -6.74
N GLY A 179 11.50 -8.25 -6.68
CA GLY A 179 12.59 -7.84 -7.57
C GLY A 179 12.20 -6.97 -8.74
#